data_272c2d517bd3130c6fc08e2af77c89d8
#
_entry.id   272c2d517bd3130c6fc08e2af77c89d8
#
_cell.length_a   1.000
_cell.length_b   1.000
_cell.length_c   1.000
_cell.angle_alpha   90.00
_cell.angle_beta   90.00
_cell.angle_gamma   90.00
#
_symmetry.space_group_name_H-M   'P 1'
#
loop_
_entity.id
_entity.type
_entity.pdbx_description
1 polymer ?
#
loop_
_entity_poly.entity_id
_entity_poly.type
_entity_poly.pdbx_seq_one_letter_code
_entity_poly.pdbx_strand_id
1 'polypeptide(L)'
;MSVDVLWAGWRMGYIKKASAKGRVLGPCLFCAKARLKPGKRNLVVARTPRVLAMLNLYPYNVGHMMIATRRHTPSLADLTRDEALEVTEWLGRVEAALTREYEPHGFNIGINLGRVAGAGVLGHLHWHVVPRWDGDTNFMPVTANTKVLPESLDRTYERVVGALAAVDRRFGTRARR
;
A
#
# COMPACT_ATOMS: atom_id res chain seq x y z
N MET A 1 -26.36 -18.37 -8.96
CA MET A 1 -25.94 -18.01 -7.59
C MET A 1 -26.12 -16.51 -7.46
N SER A 2 -27.02 -16.02 -6.59
CA SER A 2 -27.14 -14.61 -6.28
C SER A 2 -25.94 -14.21 -5.41
N VAL A 3 -25.24 -13.15 -5.79
CA VAL A 3 -24.17 -12.59 -4.96
C VAL A 3 -24.82 -11.56 -4.03
N ASP A 4 -24.73 -11.79 -2.73
CA ASP A 4 -25.20 -10.83 -1.74
C ASP A 4 -24.35 -9.56 -1.81
N VAL A 5 -24.98 -8.41 -2.09
CA VAL A 5 -24.32 -7.11 -2.18
C VAL A 5 -24.33 -6.44 -0.82
N LEU A 6 -23.17 -6.40 -0.16
CA LEU A 6 -22.99 -5.60 1.05
C LEU A 6 -22.66 -4.15 0.67
N TRP A 7 -23.56 -3.24 0.96
CA TRP A 7 -23.39 -1.81 0.68
C TRP A 7 -22.42 -1.17 1.66
N ALA A 8 -21.21 -0.86 1.19
CA ALA A 8 -20.17 -0.17 1.97
C ALA A 8 -20.45 1.35 2.01
N GLY A 9 -21.51 1.80 2.67
CA GLY A 9 -21.91 3.20 2.75
C GLY A 9 -20.82 4.13 3.31
N TRP A 10 -19.96 3.61 4.18
CA TRP A 10 -18.80 4.31 4.74
C TRP A 10 -17.76 4.71 3.67
N ARG A 11 -17.66 3.95 2.57
CA ARG A 11 -16.79 4.27 1.44
C ARG A 11 -17.27 5.47 0.64
N MET A 12 -18.60 5.75 0.66
CA MET A 12 -19.18 6.87 -0.08
C MET A 12 -18.71 8.24 0.42
N GLY A 13 -18.44 8.39 1.70
CA GLY A 13 -17.87 9.63 2.25
C GLY A 13 -16.48 9.92 1.70
N TYR A 14 -15.65 8.89 1.58
CA TYR A 14 -14.32 8.97 0.96
C TYR A 14 -14.42 9.22 -0.55
N ILE A 15 -15.29 8.47 -1.25
CA ILE A 15 -15.51 8.62 -2.70
C ILE A 15 -16.07 10.01 -3.02
N LYS A 16 -17.04 10.52 -2.24
CA LYS A 16 -17.59 11.88 -2.44
C LYS A 16 -16.52 12.94 -2.21
N LYS A 17 -15.68 12.83 -1.17
CA LYS A 17 -14.56 13.77 -0.95
C LYS A 17 -13.50 13.69 -2.05
N ALA A 18 -13.21 12.50 -2.56
CA ALA A 18 -12.30 12.29 -3.67
C ALA A 18 -12.89 12.74 -5.02
N SER A 19 -14.23 12.61 -5.20
CA SER A 19 -14.95 13.01 -6.42
C SER A 19 -15.26 14.51 -6.46
N ALA A 20 -15.56 15.13 -5.33
CA ALA A 20 -15.84 16.57 -5.24
C ALA A 20 -14.59 17.43 -5.54
N LYS A 21 -13.38 16.88 -5.38
CA LYS A 21 -12.14 17.47 -5.87
C LYS A 21 -11.82 16.93 -7.27
N GLY A 22 -12.66 17.21 -8.23
CA GLY A 22 -12.56 16.79 -9.64
C GLY A 22 -11.34 17.32 -10.42
N ARG A 23 -10.30 17.74 -9.75
CA ARG A 23 -8.92 17.94 -10.18
C ARG A 23 -8.05 17.71 -8.95
N VAL A 24 -7.10 16.81 -9.02
CA VAL A 24 -5.96 16.82 -8.09
C VAL A 24 -5.19 18.13 -8.40
N LEU A 25 -5.66 19.24 -7.82
CA LEU A 25 -4.95 20.52 -7.84
C LEU A 25 -3.83 20.42 -6.80
N GLY A 26 -2.70 19.84 -7.22
CA GLY A 26 -1.52 19.72 -6.36
C GLY A 26 -0.52 18.72 -6.92
N PRO A 27 0.73 18.72 -6.43
CA PRO A 27 1.73 17.73 -6.84
C PRO A 27 1.25 16.32 -6.46
N CYS A 28 1.48 15.37 -7.35
CA CYS A 28 1.18 13.96 -7.13
C CYS A 28 1.80 13.51 -5.80
N LEU A 29 1.00 12.83 -4.93
CA LEU A 29 1.42 12.33 -3.63
C LEU A 29 2.71 11.52 -3.71
N PHE A 30 2.76 10.55 -4.62
CA PHE A 30 3.92 9.66 -4.76
C PHE A 30 5.15 10.41 -5.28
N CYS A 31 5.00 11.33 -6.23
CA CYS A 31 6.10 12.18 -6.68
C CYS A 31 6.66 13.05 -5.55
N ALA A 32 5.80 13.60 -4.71
CA ALA A 32 6.23 14.38 -3.55
C ALA A 32 6.95 13.50 -2.51
N LYS A 33 6.38 12.33 -2.17
CA LYS A 33 6.98 11.39 -1.23
C LYS A 33 8.29 10.79 -1.74
N ALA A 34 8.42 10.54 -3.04
CA ALA A 34 9.64 10.02 -3.66
C ALA A 34 10.87 10.94 -3.55
N ARG A 35 10.67 12.22 -3.22
CA ARG A 35 11.75 13.19 -2.97
C ARG A 35 12.24 13.16 -1.52
N LEU A 36 11.45 12.60 -0.61
CA LEU A 36 11.75 12.59 0.82
C LEU A 36 12.68 11.43 1.18
N LYS A 37 13.51 11.61 2.22
CA LYS A 37 14.22 10.50 2.85
C LYS A 37 13.21 9.62 3.60
N PRO A 38 13.44 8.28 3.68
CA PRO A 38 12.65 7.41 4.53
C PRO A 38 12.54 7.94 5.96
N GLY A 39 11.35 7.86 6.54
CA GLY A 39 11.12 8.37 7.89
C GLY A 39 9.68 8.20 8.36
N LYS A 40 9.51 8.02 9.66
CA LYS A 40 8.23 7.75 10.31
C LYS A 40 7.18 8.85 10.05
N ARG A 41 7.57 10.12 10.12
CA ARG A 41 6.64 11.26 9.91
C ARG A 41 6.04 11.32 8.50
N ASN A 42 6.74 10.82 7.50
CA ASN A 42 6.27 10.84 6.11
C ASN A 42 5.80 9.47 5.63
N LEU A 43 5.89 8.44 6.48
CA LEU A 43 5.50 7.06 6.24
C LEU A 43 6.29 6.36 5.10
N VAL A 44 7.34 6.99 4.58
CA VAL A 44 8.21 6.38 3.58
C VAL A 44 9.12 5.38 4.28
N VAL A 45 9.00 4.10 3.93
CA VAL A 45 9.75 3.00 4.52
C VAL A 45 11.06 2.78 3.79
N ALA A 46 11.02 2.80 2.46
CA ALA A 46 12.19 2.64 1.62
C ALA A 46 12.06 3.40 0.30
N ARG A 47 13.19 3.71 -0.28
CA ARG A 47 13.30 4.36 -1.58
C ARG A 47 14.53 3.84 -2.32
N THR A 48 14.32 3.38 -3.55
CA THR A 48 15.36 2.93 -4.48
C THR A 48 15.42 3.84 -5.72
N PRO A 49 16.22 3.57 -6.72
CA PRO A 49 16.19 4.34 -7.96
C PRO A 49 14.83 4.32 -8.68
N ARG A 50 14.07 3.23 -8.63
CA ARG A 50 12.83 3.06 -9.39
C ARG A 50 11.58 2.91 -8.54
N VAL A 51 11.69 2.54 -7.26
CA VAL A 51 10.58 2.19 -6.38
C VAL A 51 10.54 3.06 -5.13
N LEU A 52 9.33 3.37 -4.70
CA LEU A 52 8.98 3.96 -3.42
C LEU A 52 8.12 2.97 -2.65
N ALA A 53 8.55 2.57 -1.46
CA ALA A 53 7.76 1.77 -0.52
C ALA A 53 7.34 2.62 0.68
N MET A 54 6.05 2.65 1.00
CA MET A 54 5.51 3.47 2.10
C MET A 54 4.29 2.82 2.75
N LEU A 55 4.00 3.17 3.99
CA LEU A 55 2.73 2.82 4.63
C LEU A 55 1.58 3.65 4.05
N ASN A 56 0.41 3.03 3.98
CA ASN A 56 -0.81 3.77 3.66
C ASN A 56 -1.27 4.58 4.89
N LEU A 57 -1.51 5.87 4.71
CA LEU A 57 -2.03 6.75 5.78
C LEU A 57 -3.46 6.35 6.21
N TYR A 58 -4.23 5.75 5.30
CA TYR A 58 -5.60 5.25 5.54
C TYR A 58 -5.63 3.73 5.33
N PRO A 59 -5.02 2.95 6.22
CA PRO A 59 -4.80 1.54 5.98
C PRO A 59 -6.11 0.74 5.98
N TYR A 60 -6.19 -0.25 5.11
CA TYR A 60 -7.30 -1.22 5.10
C TYR A 60 -7.15 -2.25 6.21
N ASN A 61 -5.91 -2.53 6.60
CA ASN A 61 -5.54 -3.39 7.71
C ASN A 61 -4.19 -2.97 8.27
N VAL A 62 -3.80 -3.47 9.45
CA VAL A 62 -2.46 -3.25 10.00
C VAL A 62 -1.41 -3.73 9.00
N GLY A 63 -0.30 -3.00 8.88
CA GLY A 63 0.73 -3.37 7.90
C GLY A 63 0.40 -3.07 6.43
N HIS A 64 -0.67 -2.33 6.12
CA HIS A 64 -1.01 -1.98 4.73
C HIS A 64 0.08 -1.12 4.10
N MET A 65 0.84 -1.71 3.19
CA MET A 65 1.90 -1.07 2.43
C MET A 65 1.44 -0.66 1.04
N MET A 66 2.09 0.38 0.52
CA MET A 66 1.99 0.78 -0.89
C MET A 66 3.37 0.72 -1.53
N ILE A 67 3.44 0.14 -2.72
CA ILE A 67 4.62 0.12 -3.59
C ILE A 67 4.29 0.94 -4.82
N ALA A 68 5.03 1.99 -5.08
CA ALA A 68 4.81 2.87 -6.23
C ALA A 68 6.08 3.00 -7.07
N THR A 69 5.92 3.25 -8.36
CA THR A 69 7.04 3.69 -9.20
C THR A 69 7.54 5.05 -8.73
N ARG A 70 8.83 5.34 -8.84
CA ARG A 70 9.33 6.70 -8.59
C ARG A 70 9.06 7.65 -9.76
N ARG A 71 9.06 7.11 -10.96
CA ARG A 71 8.64 7.83 -12.18
C ARG A 71 7.12 7.97 -12.15
N HIS A 72 6.61 9.13 -12.50
CA HIS A 72 5.17 9.36 -12.67
C HIS A 72 4.67 8.61 -13.91
N THR A 73 3.99 7.50 -13.69
CA THR A 73 3.59 6.57 -14.74
C THR A 73 2.15 6.16 -14.51
N PRO A 74 1.22 6.40 -15.43
CA PRO A 74 -0.21 6.13 -15.26
C PRO A 74 -0.64 4.72 -15.64
N SER A 75 0.16 4.02 -16.45
CA SER A 75 -0.22 2.74 -17.07
C SER A 75 0.83 1.67 -16.88
N LEU A 76 0.38 0.42 -16.73
CA LEU A 76 1.26 -0.75 -16.70
C LEU A 76 2.04 -0.92 -18.01
N ALA A 77 1.43 -0.53 -19.14
CA ALA A 77 2.08 -0.60 -20.44
C ALA A 77 3.29 0.34 -20.57
N ASP A 78 3.34 1.40 -19.76
CA ASP A 78 4.42 2.39 -19.78
C ASP A 78 5.61 1.99 -18.87
N LEU A 79 5.51 0.88 -18.12
CA LEU A 79 6.61 0.40 -17.28
C LEU A 79 7.79 -0.05 -18.14
N THR A 80 8.99 0.36 -17.75
CA THR A 80 10.19 -0.30 -18.27
C THR A 80 10.33 -1.69 -17.65
N ARG A 81 11.09 -2.56 -18.31
CA ARG A 81 11.41 -3.91 -17.80
C ARG A 81 12.00 -3.85 -16.39
N ASP A 82 12.93 -2.93 -16.18
CA ASP A 82 13.59 -2.76 -14.88
C ASP A 82 12.66 -2.26 -13.79
N GLU A 83 11.72 -1.36 -14.12
CA GLU A 83 10.70 -0.91 -13.17
C GLU A 83 9.76 -2.05 -12.78
N ALA A 84 9.29 -2.83 -13.76
CA ALA A 84 8.43 -3.97 -13.51
C ALA A 84 9.12 -5.04 -12.65
N LEU A 85 10.38 -5.33 -12.93
CA LEU A 85 11.18 -6.27 -12.14
C LEU A 85 11.35 -5.78 -10.72
N GLU A 86 11.80 -4.53 -10.52
CA GLU A 86 12.06 -3.99 -9.19
C GLU A 86 10.79 -3.84 -8.35
N VAL A 87 9.65 -3.48 -8.97
CA VAL A 87 8.34 -3.48 -8.30
C VAL A 87 7.99 -4.89 -7.81
N THR A 88 8.16 -5.91 -8.66
CA THR A 88 7.85 -7.31 -8.30
C THR A 88 8.74 -7.79 -7.15
N GLU A 89 10.03 -7.47 -7.17
CA GLU A 89 10.96 -7.77 -6.09
C GLU A 89 10.54 -7.10 -4.77
N TRP A 90 10.10 -5.84 -4.82
CA TRP A 90 9.64 -5.12 -3.64
C TRP A 90 8.32 -5.66 -3.10
N LEU A 91 7.40 -6.10 -3.95
CA LEU A 91 6.19 -6.79 -3.50
C LEU A 91 6.54 -8.05 -2.71
N GLY A 92 7.45 -8.89 -3.22
CA GLY A 92 7.91 -10.09 -2.52
C GLY A 92 8.68 -9.79 -1.22
N ARG A 93 9.51 -8.74 -1.18
CA ARG A 93 10.20 -8.31 0.05
C ARG A 93 9.21 -7.85 1.13
N VAL A 94 8.23 -7.06 0.75
CA VAL A 94 7.19 -6.56 1.68
C VAL A 94 6.32 -7.71 2.18
N GLU A 95 5.90 -8.61 1.29
CA GLU A 95 5.18 -9.83 1.69
C GLU A 95 5.97 -10.63 2.72
N ALA A 96 7.25 -10.93 2.46
CA ALA A 96 8.10 -11.68 3.37
C ALA A 96 8.30 -10.96 4.72
N ALA A 97 8.46 -9.63 4.71
CA ALA A 97 8.60 -8.84 5.93
C ALA A 97 7.32 -8.85 6.77
N LEU A 98 6.17 -8.66 6.13
CA LEU A 98 4.87 -8.68 6.80
C LEU A 98 4.50 -10.08 7.30
N THR A 99 4.84 -11.13 6.55
CA THR A 99 4.68 -12.52 7.00
C THR A 99 5.47 -12.78 8.26
N ARG A 100 6.74 -12.36 8.28
CA ARG A 100 7.61 -12.53 9.45
C ARG A 100 7.11 -11.78 10.68
N GLU A 101 6.57 -10.57 10.48
CA GLU A 101 6.27 -9.65 11.58
C GLU A 101 4.86 -9.81 12.14
N TYR A 102 3.91 -10.17 11.28
CA TYR A 102 2.49 -10.16 11.61
C TYR A 102 1.79 -11.51 11.45
N GLU A 103 2.47 -12.49 10.86
CA GLU A 103 1.94 -13.85 10.62
C GLU A 103 0.51 -13.83 10.03
N PRO A 104 0.27 -13.10 8.92
CA PRO A 104 -1.06 -13.05 8.32
C PRO A 104 -1.41 -14.40 7.69
N HIS A 105 -2.72 -14.69 7.60
CA HIS A 105 -3.21 -15.88 6.94
C HIS A 105 -3.17 -15.76 5.41
N GLY A 106 -3.02 -14.55 4.88
CA GLY A 106 -2.90 -14.28 3.45
C GLY A 106 -2.71 -12.80 3.15
N PHE A 107 -2.68 -12.47 1.85
CA PHE A 107 -2.52 -11.10 1.36
C PHE A 107 -3.51 -10.79 0.25
N ASN A 108 -3.97 -9.54 0.22
CA ASN A 108 -4.50 -8.95 -1.00
C ASN A 108 -3.42 -8.03 -1.58
N ILE A 109 -2.88 -8.42 -2.73
CA ILE A 109 -1.91 -7.63 -3.48
C ILE A 109 -2.54 -7.22 -4.80
N GLY A 110 -2.57 -5.93 -5.11
CA GLY A 110 -3.23 -5.45 -6.30
C GLY A 110 -3.05 -3.97 -6.56
N ILE A 111 -3.57 -3.53 -7.71
CA ILE A 111 -3.49 -2.17 -8.22
C ILE A 111 -4.88 -1.70 -8.65
N ASN A 112 -5.21 -0.45 -8.37
CA ASN A 112 -6.43 0.19 -8.86
C ASN A 112 -6.07 1.14 -10.00
N LEU A 113 -6.59 0.87 -11.20
CA LEU A 113 -6.37 1.72 -12.38
C LEU A 113 -7.62 2.53 -12.67
N GLY A 114 -7.49 3.85 -12.56
CA GLY A 114 -8.58 4.78 -12.80
C GLY A 114 -9.52 4.97 -11.61
N ARG A 115 -10.32 6.03 -11.69
CA ARG A 115 -11.19 6.49 -10.61
C ARG A 115 -12.29 5.47 -10.24
N VAL A 116 -12.91 4.87 -11.23
CA VAL A 116 -14.03 3.93 -11.01
C VAL A 116 -13.55 2.60 -10.39
N ALA A 117 -12.27 2.27 -10.57
CA ALA A 117 -11.64 1.13 -9.92
C ALA A 117 -11.21 1.41 -8.46
N GLY A 118 -11.42 2.64 -7.97
CA GLY A 118 -11.11 3.02 -6.59
C GLY A 118 -9.71 3.58 -6.36
N ALA A 119 -8.99 4.00 -7.43
CA ALA A 119 -7.70 4.66 -7.27
C ALA A 119 -7.84 5.97 -6.49
N GLY A 120 -7.18 6.07 -5.34
CA GLY A 120 -7.14 7.29 -4.51
C GLY A 120 -6.20 8.35 -5.06
N VAL A 121 -5.15 7.94 -5.76
CA VAL A 121 -4.21 8.80 -6.48
C VAL A 121 -4.25 8.41 -7.94
N LEU A 122 -4.79 9.30 -8.77
CA LEU A 122 -4.90 9.07 -10.20
C LEU A 122 -3.58 9.34 -10.92
N GLY A 123 -3.32 8.61 -12.00
CA GLY A 123 -2.21 8.86 -12.90
C GLY A 123 -0.84 8.46 -12.37
N HIS A 124 -0.77 7.74 -11.25
CA HIS A 124 0.50 7.22 -10.73
C HIS A 124 0.34 5.78 -10.25
N LEU A 125 1.05 4.86 -10.89
CA LEU A 125 1.01 3.45 -10.55
C LEU A 125 1.45 3.19 -9.12
N HIS A 126 0.60 2.51 -8.37
CA HIS A 126 0.88 2.06 -7.02
C HIS A 126 0.13 0.76 -6.71
N TRP A 127 0.82 -0.16 -6.09
CA TRP A 127 0.29 -1.44 -5.64
C TRP A 127 -0.01 -1.35 -4.16
N HIS A 128 -1.09 -1.96 -3.77
CA HIS A 128 -1.44 -2.21 -2.37
C HIS A 128 -0.97 -3.60 -1.97
N VAL A 129 -0.38 -3.72 -0.80
CA VAL A 129 -0.06 -4.97 -0.13
C VAL A 129 -0.78 -4.95 1.21
N VAL A 130 -1.83 -5.74 1.33
CA VAL A 130 -2.71 -5.74 2.50
C VAL A 130 -2.68 -7.12 3.16
N PRO A 131 -2.10 -7.25 4.35
CA PRO A 131 -2.19 -8.48 5.13
C PRO A 131 -3.64 -8.78 5.53
N ARG A 132 -3.98 -10.06 5.57
CA ARG A 132 -5.32 -10.53 5.90
C ARG A 132 -5.28 -11.63 6.95
N TRP A 133 -6.25 -11.61 7.84
CA TRP A 133 -6.47 -12.64 8.87
C TRP A 133 -7.91 -13.10 8.84
N ASP A 134 -8.16 -14.32 9.29
CA ASP A 134 -9.51 -14.78 9.54
C ASP A 134 -10.18 -13.87 10.57
N GLY A 135 -11.38 -13.40 10.29
CA GLY A 135 -12.10 -12.48 11.15
C GLY A 135 -11.55 -11.05 11.19
N ASP A 136 -10.73 -10.62 10.24
CA ASP A 136 -10.16 -9.26 10.18
C ASP A 136 -11.20 -8.17 9.84
N THR A 137 -12.43 -8.57 9.59
CA THR A 137 -13.58 -7.68 9.45
C THR A 137 -14.54 -7.89 10.62
N ASN A 138 -15.16 -6.81 11.07
CA ASN A 138 -16.15 -6.83 12.12
C ASN A 138 -17.34 -5.90 11.78
N PHE A 139 -18.31 -5.80 12.65
CA PHE A 139 -19.53 -5.00 12.41
C PHE A 139 -19.33 -3.48 12.59
N MET A 140 -18.21 -3.02 13.16
CA MET A 140 -17.99 -1.60 13.46
C MET A 140 -18.04 -0.68 12.23
N PRO A 141 -17.52 -1.06 11.04
CA PRO A 141 -17.71 -0.24 9.84
C PRO A 141 -19.17 -0.04 9.44
N VAL A 142 -20.01 -1.04 9.69
CA VAL A 142 -21.44 -1.02 9.34
C VAL A 142 -22.24 -0.23 10.37
N THR A 143 -22.01 -0.45 11.65
CA THR A 143 -22.80 0.15 12.73
C THR A 143 -22.35 1.54 13.13
N ALA A 144 -21.03 1.81 13.10
CA ALA A 144 -20.46 3.05 13.61
C ALA A 144 -19.60 3.81 12.58
N ASN A 145 -19.58 3.37 11.31
CA ASN A 145 -18.70 3.94 10.27
C ASN A 145 -17.23 4.05 10.74
N THR A 146 -16.81 3.12 11.59
CA THR A 146 -15.51 3.13 12.28
C THR A 146 -14.73 1.86 11.96
N LYS A 147 -13.51 2.01 11.49
CA LYS A 147 -12.59 0.89 11.33
C LYS A 147 -11.69 0.78 12.57
N VAL A 148 -11.71 -0.37 13.20
CA VAL A 148 -10.80 -0.68 14.30
C VAL A 148 -9.47 -1.15 13.73
N LEU A 149 -8.40 -0.45 14.08
CA LEU A 149 -7.02 -0.86 13.80
C LEU A 149 -6.34 -1.17 15.13
N PRO A 150 -5.75 -2.35 15.28
CA PRO A 150 -5.19 -2.79 16.58
C PRO A 150 -3.86 -2.09 16.92
N GLU A 151 -3.29 -1.33 15.99
CA GLU A 151 -1.98 -0.72 16.14
C GLU A 151 -1.93 0.68 15.50
N SER A 152 -1.12 1.59 16.08
CA SER A 152 -0.88 2.91 15.50
C SER A 152 0.06 2.83 14.29
N LEU A 153 -0.04 3.81 13.37
CA LEU A 153 0.85 3.89 12.21
C LEU A 153 2.33 4.03 12.60
N ASP A 154 2.62 4.71 13.70
CA ASP A 154 3.98 4.87 14.21
C ASP A 154 4.59 3.53 14.61
N ARG A 155 3.81 2.71 15.32
CA ARG A 155 4.23 1.37 15.73
C ARG A 155 4.38 0.46 14.53
N THR A 156 3.41 0.48 13.62
CA THR A 156 3.48 -0.26 12.35
C THR A 156 4.73 0.12 11.55
N TYR A 157 5.07 1.41 11.48
CA TYR A 157 6.27 1.86 10.80
C TYR A 157 7.55 1.23 11.36
N GLU A 158 7.72 1.28 12.67
CA GLU A 158 8.91 0.73 13.36
C GLU A 158 9.04 -0.78 13.11
N ARG A 159 7.94 -1.51 13.24
CA ARG A 159 7.89 -2.96 13.02
C ARG A 159 8.23 -3.33 11.57
N VAL A 160 7.60 -2.68 10.61
CA VAL A 160 7.83 -2.94 9.18
C VAL A 160 9.26 -2.64 8.77
N VAL A 161 9.84 -1.52 9.22
CA VAL A 161 11.25 -1.19 8.94
C VAL A 161 12.19 -2.23 9.53
N GLY A 162 11.95 -2.67 10.76
CA GLY A 162 12.73 -3.73 11.41
C GLY A 162 12.65 -5.07 10.67
N ALA A 163 11.44 -5.46 10.25
CA ALA A 163 11.20 -6.68 9.51
C ALA A 163 11.85 -6.66 8.10
N LEU A 164 11.74 -5.54 7.37
CA LEU A 164 12.41 -5.38 6.08
C LEU A 164 13.93 -5.47 6.19
N ALA A 165 14.52 -4.83 7.18
CA ALA A 165 15.96 -4.93 7.42
C ALA A 165 16.42 -6.38 7.71
N ALA A 166 15.58 -7.18 8.35
CA ALA A 166 15.87 -8.60 8.60
C ALA A 166 15.74 -9.45 7.31
N VAL A 167 14.75 -9.13 6.46
CA VAL A 167 14.55 -9.78 5.16
C VAL A 167 15.69 -9.43 4.21
N ASP A 168 16.11 -8.16 4.13
CA ASP A 168 17.18 -7.71 3.23
C ASP A 168 18.51 -8.41 3.51
N ARG A 169 18.85 -8.65 4.78
CA ARG A 169 20.02 -9.46 5.15
C ARG A 169 19.98 -10.87 4.54
N ARG A 170 18.80 -11.47 4.44
CA ARG A 170 18.59 -12.82 3.88
C ARG A 170 18.61 -12.81 2.34
N PHE A 171 18.06 -11.80 1.70
CA PHE A 171 18.07 -11.65 0.24
C PHE A 171 19.45 -11.25 -0.29
N GLY A 172 20.19 -10.41 0.43
CA GLY A 172 21.57 -10.02 0.08
C GLY A 172 22.56 -11.20 0.07
N THR A 173 22.30 -12.25 0.85
CA THR A 173 23.08 -13.50 0.83
C THR A 173 22.71 -14.42 -0.34
N ARG A 174 21.50 -14.33 -0.91
CA ARG A 174 21.08 -15.12 -2.08
C ARG A 174 21.58 -14.56 -3.41
N ALA A 175 21.72 -13.24 -3.53
CA ALA A 175 22.22 -12.58 -4.75
C ALA A 175 23.72 -12.77 -5.01
N ARG A 176 24.45 -13.39 -4.08
CA ARG A 176 25.90 -13.69 -4.17
C ARG A 176 26.20 -15.18 -4.44
N ARG A 177 25.20 -15.98 -4.74
CA ARG A 177 25.34 -17.38 -5.16
C ARG A 177 24.77 -17.56 -6.56
#